data_53c8e348c91687c88e722790da259fbb
#
_entry.id   53c8e348c91687c88e722790da259fbb
#
_cell.length_a   1.000
_cell.length_b   1.000
_cell.length_c   1.000
_cell.angle_alpha   90.00
_cell.angle_beta   90.00
_cell.angle_gamma   90.00
#
_symmetry.space_group_name_H-M   'P 1'
#
loop_
_entity.id
_entity.type
_entity.pdbx_description
1 polymer ?
#
loop_
_entity_poly.entity_id
_entity_poly.type
_entity_poly.pdbx_seq_one_letter_code
_entity_poly.pdbx_strand_id
1 'polypeptide(L)'
;MRTKLQVVIFFFMFINFLRGQGTSGTDAKYEYRNLVDLPTAGILDKGNVGITTDIMPAGVLVSKIEVGVFENFSFGISYGGNNIIGRGKITGYKLPGINVRARLFNETETVPAILVGFDSQGKGEYDKTLNRFQIKSPGLFAAVSKNFDFYGYFSIHGLINYSLERDDNDKDLNLGIGFEKTIGSKVSLVGEYDFAINDNNSKAFGDGTGYLNLGIRWSLGEGLTLGLNLRDLLENKK
;
A
#
# COMPACT_ATOMS: atom_id res chain seq x y z
N MET A 1 -29.45 8.42 18.91
CA MET A 1 -28.73 7.16 19.17
C MET A 1 -29.08 6.01 18.21
N ARG A 2 -30.27 5.96 17.59
CA ARG A 2 -30.68 4.90 16.64
C ARG A 2 -30.01 4.94 15.26
N THR A 3 -29.63 6.11 14.76
CA THR A 3 -29.03 6.30 13.43
C THR A 3 -27.58 5.75 13.30
N LYS A 4 -26.80 5.81 14.39
CA LYS A 4 -25.42 5.30 14.38
C LYS A 4 -25.34 3.78 14.34
N LEU A 5 -26.34 3.09 14.88
CA LEU A 5 -26.40 1.63 14.87
C LEU A 5 -26.76 1.08 13.47
N GLN A 6 -27.59 1.81 12.72
CA GLN A 6 -27.99 1.40 11.37
C GLN A 6 -26.84 1.48 10.37
N VAL A 7 -25.93 2.46 10.49
CA VAL A 7 -24.76 2.57 9.62
C VAL A 7 -23.76 1.44 9.86
N VAL A 8 -23.57 1.04 11.11
CA VAL A 8 -22.68 -0.08 11.47
C VAL A 8 -23.24 -1.42 10.96
N ILE A 9 -24.55 -1.63 11.07
CA ILE A 9 -25.20 -2.86 10.57
C ILE A 9 -25.14 -2.93 9.04
N PHE A 10 -25.29 -1.81 8.34
CA PHE A 10 -25.19 -1.76 6.89
C PHE A 10 -23.77 -2.05 6.40
N PHE A 11 -22.75 -1.60 7.12
CA PHE A 11 -21.35 -1.90 6.84
C PHE A 11 -21.03 -3.40 7.04
N PHE A 12 -21.57 -4.03 8.05
CA PHE A 12 -21.42 -5.47 8.29
C PHE A 12 -22.20 -6.34 7.28
N MET A 13 -23.31 -5.89 6.75
CA MET A 13 -24.08 -6.64 5.75
C MET A 13 -23.38 -6.74 4.39
N PHE A 14 -22.54 -5.79 4.02
CA PHE A 14 -21.75 -5.85 2.78
C PHE A 14 -20.57 -6.82 2.83
N ILE A 15 -20.07 -7.16 4.01
CA ILE A 15 -18.92 -8.07 4.20
C ILE A 15 -19.28 -9.54 3.82
N ASN A 16 -20.55 -9.91 3.84
CA ASN A 16 -20.97 -11.29 3.57
C ASN A 16 -21.00 -11.70 2.08
N PHE A 17 -20.68 -10.82 1.15
CA PHE A 17 -20.68 -11.13 -0.29
C PHE A 17 -19.29 -11.32 -0.92
N LEU A 18 -18.22 -11.10 -0.16
CA LEU A 18 -16.85 -11.28 -0.66
C LEU A 18 -16.36 -12.70 -0.34
N ARG A 19 -16.88 -13.70 -1.06
CA ARG A 19 -16.33 -15.04 -1.04
C ARG A 19 -15.08 -15.10 -1.90
N GLY A 20 -13.94 -14.88 -1.31
CA GLY A 20 -12.65 -15.01 -1.97
C GLY A 20 -11.58 -15.52 -1.02
N GLN A 21 -10.57 -16.20 -1.52
CA GLN A 21 -9.35 -16.43 -0.76
C GLN A 21 -8.61 -15.10 -0.63
N GLY A 22 -7.81 -14.94 0.45
CA GLY A 22 -7.05 -13.71 0.66
C GLY A 22 -5.87 -13.52 -0.30
N THR A 23 -4.99 -12.60 0.04
CA THR A 23 -3.84 -12.22 -0.79
C THR A 23 -2.54 -12.91 -0.36
N SER A 24 -2.53 -13.77 0.65
CA SER A 24 -1.31 -14.33 1.25
C SER A 24 -1.27 -15.83 1.20
N GLY A 25 -0.06 -16.38 1.14
CA GLY A 25 0.20 -17.81 1.07
C GLY A 25 0.02 -18.38 -0.32
N THR A 26 0.26 -19.65 -0.49
CA THR A 26 0.14 -20.33 -1.80
C THR A 26 -1.29 -20.43 -2.32
N ASP A 27 -2.29 -20.27 -1.45
CA ASP A 27 -3.70 -20.28 -1.81
C ASP A 27 -4.23 -18.87 -2.16
N ALA A 28 -3.37 -17.87 -2.26
CA ALA A 28 -3.77 -16.51 -2.59
C ALA A 28 -4.44 -16.44 -3.97
N LYS A 29 -5.59 -15.76 -4.03
CA LYS A 29 -6.31 -15.50 -5.29
C LYS A 29 -6.06 -14.10 -5.85
N TYR A 30 -5.63 -13.19 -5.00
CA TYR A 30 -5.43 -11.80 -5.36
C TYR A 30 -3.97 -11.43 -5.20
N GLU A 31 -3.47 -10.68 -6.15
CA GLU A 31 -2.11 -10.17 -6.13
C GLU A 31 -1.96 -9.06 -5.08
N TYR A 32 -0.78 -8.96 -4.48
CA TYR A 32 -0.42 -7.77 -3.71
C TYR A 32 -0.36 -6.55 -4.60
N ARG A 33 -1.06 -5.51 -4.22
CA ARG A 33 -0.95 -4.20 -4.84
C ARG A 33 0.10 -3.32 -4.17
N ASN A 34 0.33 -3.55 -2.90
CA ASN A 34 1.43 -2.95 -2.13
C ASN A 34 2.03 -4.02 -1.22
N LEU A 35 3.33 -4.02 -1.02
CA LEU A 35 4.00 -4.82 0.00
C LEU A 35 3.68 -4.28 1.40
N VAL A 36 4.53 -3.46 2.00
CA VAL A 36 4.20 -2.65 3.17
C VAL A 36 3.73 -1.29 2.68
N ASP A 37 4.60 -0.51 2.09
CA ASP A 37 4.33 0.81 1.52
C ASP A 37 4.63 0.89 0.02
N LEU A 38 5.48 0.00 -0.49
CA LEU A 38 5.96 -0.05 -1.86
C LEU A 38 4.90 -0.64 -2.81
N PRO A 39 4.45 0.13 -3.83
CA PRO A 39 3.59 -0.38 -4.89
C PRO A 39 4.24 -1.50 -5.70
N THR A 40 3.45 -2.52 -6.03
CA THR A 40 3.85 -3.64 -6.90
C THR A 40 3.17 -3.51 -8.27
N ALA A 41 3.46 -4.44 -9.18
CA ALA A 41 2.70 -4.56 -10.42
C ALA A 41 1.35 -5.30 -10.26
N GLY A 42 0.92 -5.57 -9.02
CA GLY A 42 -0.37 -6.18 -8.72
C GLY A 42 -1.55 -5.28 -9.07
N ILE A 43 -2.64 -5.90 -9.53
CA ILE A 43 -3.88 -5.23 -9.93
C ILE A 43 -5.10 -6.02 -9.42
N LEU A 44 -6.24 -5.37 -9.34
CA LEU A 44 -7.52 -6.05 -9.13
C LEU A 44 -8.14 -6.43 -10.46
N ASP A 45 -8.56 -7.68 -10.58
CA ASP A 45 -9.33 -8.13 -11.72
C ASP A 45 -10.63 -7.35 -11.86
N LYS A 46 -11.12 -7.26 -13.09
CA LYS A 46 -12.38 -6.57 -13.41
C LYS A 46 -13.53 -7.05 -12.54
N GLY A 47 -14.24 -6.09 -11.95
CA GLY A 47 -15.40 -6.34 -11.09
C GLY A 47 -15.05 -6.65 -9.63
N ASN A 48 -13.79 -6.84 -9.29
CA ASN A 48 -13.36 -7.02 -7.89
C ASN A 48 -13.21 -5.66 -7.20
N VAL A 49 -13.56 -5.66 -5.90
CA VAL A 49 -13.40 -4.52 -5.00
C VAL A 49 -12.46 -4.92 -3.88
N GLY A 50 -11.43 -4.13 -3.66
CA GLY A 50 -10.51 -4.27 -2.54
C GLY A 50 -10.69 -3.12 -1.55
N ILE A 51 -10.75 -3.46 -0.26
CA ILE A 51 -10.74 -2.48 0.82
C ILE A 51 -9.48 -2.75 1.64
N THR A 52 -8.66 -1.72 1.82
CA THR A 52 -7.47 -1.76 2.68
C THR A 52 -7.63 -0.72 3.77
N THR A 53 -7.33 -1.09 5.01
CA THR A 53 -7.29 -0.15 6.14
C THR A 53 -5.96 -0.30 6.85
N ASP A 54 -5.19 0.78 6.87
CA ASP A 54 -3.93 0.89 7.58
C ASP A 54 -4.12 1.64 8.90
N ILE A 55 -3.65 1.05 9.98
CA ILE A 55 -3.53 1.69 11.30
C ILE A 55 -2.04 1.90 11.55
N MET A 56 -1.65 3.14 11.82
CA MET A 56 -0.25 3.53 11.96
C MET A 56 -0.02 4.30 13.27
N PRO A 57 1.25 4.51 13.68
CA PRO A 57 1.56 5.35 14.84
C PRO A 57 0.87 6.71 14.84
N ALA A 58 0.85 7.39 15.95
CA ALA A 58 0.13 8.66 16.17
C ALA A 58 -1.40 8.56 15.92
N GLY A 59 -1.98 7.35 16.02
CA GLY A 59 -3.40 7.12 15.81
C GLY A 59 -3.87 7.41 14.39
N VAL A 60 -2.97 7.35 13.43
CA VAL A 60 -3.30 7.51 12.01
C VAL A 60 -4.10 6.31 11.54
N LEU A 61 -5.21 6.58 10.85
CA LEU A 61 -6.00 5.57 10.15
C LEU A 61 -6.25 6.04 8.73
N VAL A 62 -5.95 5.17 7.77
CA VAL A 62 -6.20 5.40 6.34
C VAL A 62 -6.98 4.22 5.80
N SER A 63 -8.08 4.50 5.12
CA SER A 63 -8.83 3.49 4.37
C SER A 63 -8.78 3.80 2.89
N LYS A 64 -8.59 2.78 2.07
CA LYS A 64 -8.59 2.83 0.61
C LYS A 64 -9.62 1.84 0.09
N ILE A 65 -10.43 2.28 -0.85
CA ILE A 65 -11.32 1.45 -1.66
C ILE A 65 -10.79 1.48 -3.08
N GLU A 66 -10.58 0.33 -3.68
CA GLU A 66 -10.04 0.16 -5.03
C GLU A 66 -10.92 -0.82 -5.81
N VAL A 67 -11.16 -0.54 -7.07
CA VAL A 67 -12.03 -1.33 -7.95
C VAL A 67 -11.29 -1.68 -9.23
N GLY A 68 -11.31 -2.93 -9.63
CA GLY A 68 -10.91 -3.37 -10.96
C GLY A 68 -11.97 -2.98 -11.99
N VAL A 69 -11.69 -1.96 -12.80
CA VAL A 69 -12.65 -1.41 -13.77
C VAL A 69 -12.58 -2.18 -15.09
N PHE A 70 -11.35 -2.45 -15.53
CA PHE A 70 -11.07 -3.28 -16.71
C PHE A 70 -10.02 -4.35 -16.33
N GLU A 71 -9.76 -5.30 -17.21
CA GLU A 71 -8.81 -6.40 -16.94
C GLU A 71 -7.42 -5.93 -16.51
N ASN A 72 -6.95 -4.80 -17.06
CA ASN A 72 -5.63 -4.25 -16.78
C ASN A 72 -5.69 -2.83 -16.18
N PHE A 73 -6.82 -2.46 -15.58
CA PHE A 73 -6.99 -1.12 -15.04
C PHE A 73 -7.80 -1.14 -13.73
N SER A 74 -7.25 -0.56 -12.70
CA SER A 74 -7.96 -0.32 -11.44
C SER A 74 -7.89 1.15 -11.03
N PHE A 75 -8.91 1.56 -10.29
CA PHE A 75 -9.05 2.90 -9.73
C PHE A 75 -9.43 2.80 -8.26
N GLY A 76 -8.90 3.69 -7.43
CA GLY A 76 -9.21 3.72 -6.01
C GLY A 76 -9.22 5.12 -5.44
N ILE A 77 -9.90 5.24 -4.30
CA ILE A 77 -9.94 6.45 -3.48
C ILE A 77 -9.55 6.06 -2.06
N SER A 78 -8.74 6.90 -1.43
CA SER A 78 -8.36 6.75 -0.03
C SER A 78 -8.69 7.99 0.77
N TYR A 79 -8.95 7.80 2.05
CA TYR A 79 -9.09 8.90 3.00
C TYR A 79 -8.68 8.46 4.40
N GLY A 80 -8.17 9.41 5.16
CA GLY A 80 -7.72 9.14 6.51
C GLY A 80 -7.48 10.41 7.31
N GLY A 81 -6.77 10.25 8.42
CA GLY A 81 -6.41 11.37 9.28
C GLY A 81 -5.59 10.93 10.48
N ASN A 82 -5.11 11.92 11.20
CA ASN A 82 -4.32 11.75 12.42
C ASN A 82 -5.22 11.70 13.65
N ASN A 83 -4.79 11.03 14.71
CA ASN A 83 -5.52 10.88 15.98
C ASN A 83 -6.95 10.31 15.84
N ILE A 84 -7.21 9.50 14.82
CA ILE A 84 -8.51 8.83 14.67
C ILE A 84 -8.65 7.73 15.72
N ILE A 85 -7.54 7.05 16.03
CA ILE A 85 -7.45 6.06 17.10
C ILE A 85 -6.57 6.66 18.23
N GLY A 86 -7.11 6.69 19.46
CA GLY A 86 -6.38 7.18 20.61
C GLY A 86 -6.98 8.43 21.23
N ARG A 87 -6.11 9.32 21.76
CA ARG A 87 -6.51 10.55 22.46
C ARG A 87 -5.97 11.75 21.70
N GLY A 88 -6.79 12.78 21.54
CA GLY A 88 -6.40 14.02 20.87
C GLY A 88 -7.48 14.53 19.92
N LYS A 89 -7.18 15.65 19.27
CA LYS A 89 -8.06 16.21 18.26
C LYS A 89 -7.90 15.46 16.94
N ILE A 90 -8.98 14.87 16.46
CA ILE A 90 -8.99 14.24 15.14
C ILE A 90 -8.76 15.28 14.07
N THR A 91 -7.80 15.02 13.19
CA THR A 91 -7.48 15.88 12.05
C THR A 91 -7.52 15.06 10.78
N GLY A 92 -8.56 15.21 9.97
CA GLY A 92 -8.66 14.58 8.66
C GLY A 92 -7.63 15.15 7.67
N TYR A 93 -7.27 14.37 6.70
CA TYR A 93 -6.43 14.81 5.58
C TYR A 93 -7.14 15.88 4.76
N LYS A 94 -6.37 16.75 4.13
CA LYS A 94 -6.91 17.90 3.39
C LYS A 94 -7.77 17.48 2.20
N LEU A 95 -7.36 16.44 1.50
CA LEU A 95 -8.03 15.90 0.32
C LEU A 95 -8.04 14.37 0.38
N PRO A 96 -9.02 13.72 -0.26
CA PRO A 96 -8.95 12.30 -0.53
C PRO A 96 -7.77 11.99 -1.44
N GLY A 97 -7.11 10.87 -1.20
CA GLY A 97 -6.11 10.33 -2.11
C GLY A 97 -6.76 9.61 -3.28
N ILE A 98 -6.11 9.67 -4.43
CA ILE A 98 -6.52 9.00 -5.66
C ILE A 98 -5.45 7.98 -6.00
N ASN A 99 -5.87 6.78 -6.36
CA ASN A 99 -5.01 5.71 -6.86
C ASN A 99 -5.50 5.26 -8.24
N VAL A 100 -4.60 5.18 -9.19
CA VAL A 100 -4.85 4.68 -10.55
C VAL A 100 -3.74 3.70 -10.90
N ARG A 101 -4.10 2.56 -11.45
CA ARG A 101 -3.15 1.52 -11.87
C ARG A 101 -3.52 1.02 -13.26
N ALA A 102 -2.53 0.94 -14.14
CA ALA A 102 -2.67 0.38 -15.48
C ALA A 102 -1.53 -0.61 -15.72
N ARG A 103 -1.85 -1.89 -15.85
CA ARG A 103 -0.89 -2.95 -16.16
C ARG A 103 -0.65 -2.94 -17.66
N LEU A 104 0.60 -2.71 -18.06
CA LEU A 104 1.02 -2.67 -19.46
C LEU A 104 1.33 -4.07 -19.99
N PHE A 105 1.97 -4.89 -19.17
CA PHE A 105 2.35 -6.26 -19.51
C PHE A 105 2.01 -7.20 -18.37
N ASN A 106 1.32 -8.29 -18.70
CA ASN A 106 1.09 -9.39 -17.78
C ASN A 106 2.37 -10.23 -17.64
N GLU A 107 2.56 -10.84 -16.48
CA GLU A 107 3.65 -11.76 -16.26
C GLU A 107 3.54 -12.99 -17.17
N THR A 108 4.67 -13.41 -17.71
CA THR A 108 4.86 -14.67 -18.42
C THR A 108 6.04 -15.43 -17.81
N GLU A 109 6.39 -16.58 -18.29
CA GLU A 109 7.59 -17.32 -17.80
C GLU A 109 8.87 -16.48 -17.90
N THR A 110 9.02 -15.68 -18.96
CA THR A 110 10.25 -14.94 -19.25
C THR A 110 10.13 -13.44 -18.98
N VAL A 111 8.92 -12.86 -19.04
CA VAL A 111 8.69 -11.42 -18.91
C VAL A 111 8.02 -11.12 -17.58
N PRO A 112 8.51 -10.16 -16.79
CA PRO A 112 7.85 -9.72 -15.58
C PRO A 112 6.55 -8.95 -15.89
N ALA A 113 5.64 -8.89 -14.93
CA ALA A 113 4.53 -7.94 -14.99
C ALA A 113 5.08 -6.51 -14.89
N ILE A 114 4.55 -5.60 -15.72
CA ILE A 114 4.91 -4.18 -15.71
C ILE A 114 3.64 -3.34 -15.58
N LEU A 115 3.64 -2.42 -14.65
CA LEU A 115 2.52 -1.56 -14.33
C LEU A 115 3.00 -0.11 -14.21
N VAL A 116 2.17 0.81 -14.69
CA VAL A 116 2.30 2.24 -14.39
C VAL A 116 1.11 2.71 -13.58
N GLY A 117 1.31 3.69 -12.74
CA GLY A 117 0.24 4.16 -11.88
C GLY A 117 0.48 5.54 -11.30
N PHE A 118 -0.52 5.97 -10.57
CA PHE A 118 -0.49 7.19 -9.77
C PHE A 118 -1.14 6.90 -8.42
N ASP A 119 -0.49 7.32 -7.34
CA ASP A 119 -1.08 7.26 -5.99
C ASP A 119 -0.69 8.53 -5.23
N SER A 120 -1.66 9.33 -4.85
CA SER A 120 -1.46 10.56 -4.08
C SER A 120 -1.56 10.35 -2.57
N GLN A 121 -1.72 9.11 -2.09
CA GLN A 121 -1.78 8.79 -0.67
C GLN A 121 -0.40 8.37 -0.16
N GLY A 122 0.19 9.21 0.68
CA GLY A 122 1.39 8.87 1.46
C GLY A 122 1.05 8.14 2.75
N LYS A 123 2.05 7.95 3.61
CA LYS A 123 1.94 7.19 4.86
C LYS A 123 2.31 8.06 6.08
N GLY A 124 1.68 7.72 7.22
CA GLY A 124 1.90 8.45 8.46
C GLY A 124 1.12 9.76 8.54
N GLU A 125 1.59 10.65 9.39
CA GLU A 125 0.96 11.96 9.59
C GLU A 125 1.15 12.88 8.37
N TYR A 126 0.17 13.74 8.14
CA TYR A 126 0.27 14.77 7.11
C TYR A 126 0.78 16.07 7.72
N ASP A 127 1.95 16.53 7.27
CA ASP A 127 2.53 17.81 7.63
C ASP A 127 1.94 18.92 6.75
N LYS A 128 1.18 19.82 7.38
CA LYS A 128 0.52 20.95 6.70
C LYS A 128 1.50 22.05 6.28
N THR A 129 2.65 22.12 6.90
CA THR A 129 3.67 23.15 6.60
C THR A 129 4.43 22.79 5.34
N LEU A 130 4.77 21.52 5.20
CA LEU A 130 5.49 20.98 4.05
C LEU A 130 4.55 20.40 2.98
N ASN A 131 3.23 20.43 3.22
CA ASN A 131 2.21 19.85 2.33
C ASN A 131 2.55 18.42 1.88
N ARG A 132 2.98 17.57 2.82
CA ARG A 132 3.38 16.20 2.54
C ARG A 132 3.04 15.25 3.68
N PHE A 133 3.00 13.98 3.38
CA PHE A 133 2.98 12.93 4.39
C PHE A 133 4.38 12.69 4.99
N GLN A 134 4.43 12.04 6.14
CA GLN A 134 5.69 11.61 6.76
C GLN A 134 6.53 10.80 5.79
N ILE A 135 5.96 9.78 5.16
CA ILE A 135 6.52 9.09 4.01
C ILE A 135 5.73 9.56 2.80
N LYS A 136 6.42 10.15 1.82
CA LYS A 136 5.81 10.75 0.64
C LYS A 136 4.92 9.76 -0.10
N SER A 137 3.85 10.28 -0.70
CA SER A 137 3.06 9.50 -1.65
C SER A 137 3.92 9.06 -2.83
N PRO A 138 3.63 7.88 -3.42
CA PRO A 138 4.34 7.43 -4.60
C PRO A 138 4.29 8.43 -5.76
N GLY A 139 3.19 9.18 -5.89
CA GLY A 139 2.96 10.05 -7.04
C GLY A 139 2.82 9.24 -8.32
N LEU A 140 3.48 9.64 -9.39
CA LEU A 140 3.60 8.84 -10.61
C LEU A 140 4.61 7.72 -10.37
N PHE A 141 4.27 6.49 -10.77
CA PHE A 141 5.17 5.35 -10.56
C PHE A 141 5.11 4.33 -11.69
N ALA A 142 6.19 3.58 -11.83
CA ALA A 142 6.23 2.34 -12.57
C ALA A 142 6.74 1.22 -11.66
N ALA A 143 6.07 0.08 -11.71
CA ALA A 143 6.40 -1.09 -10.92
C ALA A 143 6.60 -2.32 -11.79
N VAL A 144 7.55 -3.16 -11.39
CA VAL A 144 7.77 -4.45 -12.01
C VAL A 144 7.64 -5.54 -10.94
N SER A 145 7.09 -6.71 -11.32
CA SER A 145 6.93 -7.85 -10.42
C SER A 145 7.20 -9.15 -11.16
N LYS A 146 7.96 -10.03 -10.53
CA LYS A 146 8.26 -11.35 -11.06
C LYS A 146 8.13 -12.41 -9.97
N ASN A 147 7.38 -13.47 -10.29
CA ASN A 147 7.15 -14.59 -9.40
C ASN A 147 8.03 -15.78 -9.80
N PHE A 148 8.51 -16.49 -8.80
CA PHE A 148 9.32 -17.71 -8.94
C PHE A 148 8.71 -18.81 -8.08
N ASP A 149 8.70 -20.03 -8.60
CA ASP A 149 8.35 -21.21 -7.81
C ASP A 149 9.59 -21.66 -7.01
N PHE A 150 9.54 -21.44 -5.69
CA PHE A 150 10.61 -21.81 -4.77
C PHE A 150 10.00 -22.19 -3.42
N TYR A 151 9.74 -23.49 -3.22
CA TYR A 151 9.02 -24.00 -2.04
C TYR A 151 7.76 -23.16 -1.73
N GLY A 152 6.83 -23.06 -2.69
CA GLY A 152 5.79 -22.07 -2.79
C GLY A 152 6.26 -20.88 -3.65
N TYR A 153 5.68 -19.72 -3.50
CA TYR A 153 6.05 -18.56 -4.31
C TYR A 153 7.09 -17.68 -3.62
N PHE A 154 8.04 -17.21 -4.41
CA PHE A 154 8.95 -16.12 -4.09
C PHE A 154 8.83 -15.06 -5.17
N SER A 155 8.45 -13.87 -4.79
CA SER A 155 8.22 -12.74 -5.71
C SER A 155 9.23 -11.64 -5.46
N ILE A 156 9.72 -11.02 -6.52
CA ILE A 156 10.61 -9.86 -6.48
C ILE A 156 9.88 -8.68 -7.13
N HIS A 157 10.00 -7.52 -6.51
CA HIS A 157 9.35 -6.30 -6.94
C HIS A 157 10.37 -5.17 -7.04
N GLY A 158 10.19 -4.31 -8.04
CA GLY A 158 10.95 -3.08 -8.21
C GLY A 158 10.02 -1.91 -8.48
N LEU A 159 10.39 -0.75 -8.00
CA LEU A 159 9.65 0.50 -8.16
C LEU A 159 10.58 1.61 -8.60
N ILE A 160 10.09 2.46 -9.49
CA ILE A 160 10.57 3.81 -9.70
C ILE A 160 9.39 4.76 -9.56
N ASN A 161 9.54 5.85 -8.83
CA ASN A 161 8.44 6.78 -8.61
C ASN A 161 8.89 8.24 -8.53
N TYR A 162 7.94 9.14 -8.77
CA TYR A 162 8.11 10.58 -8.71
C TYR A 162 6.96 11.18 -7.91
N SER A 163 7.24 11.54 -6.67
CA SER A 163 6.25 12.17 -5.80
C SER A 163 5.93 13.60 -6.23
N LEU A 164 4.67 13.97 -6.09
CA LEU A 164 4.22 15.35 -6.30
C LEU A 164 4.31 16.20 -5.02
N GLU A 165 4.69 15.63 -3.90
CA GLU A 165 4.94 16.30 -2.63
C GLU A 165 6.33 16.90 -2.61
N ARG A 166 6.48 18.15 -3.07
CA ARG A 166 7.77 18.78 -3.41
C ARG A 166 8.03 20.10 -2.68
N ASP A 167 7.19 20.48 -1.73
CA ASP A 167 7.31 21.75 -1.01
C ASP A 167 8.50 21.75 -0.02
N ASP A 168 9.07 20.59 0.25
CA ASP A 168 10.31 20.40 0.99
C ASP A 168 11.57 20.63 0.12
N ASN A 169 11.42 20.97 -1.17
CA ASN A 169 12.45 21.14 -2.20
C ASN A 169 13.19 19.85 -2.62
N ASP A 170 12.70 18.70 -2.22
CA ASP A 170 13.22 17.42 -2.69
C ASP A 170 12.34 16.89 -3.83
N LYS A 171 12.89 16.86 -5.03
CA LYS A 171 12.18 16.58 -6.29
C LYS A 171 12.75 15.41 -7.06
N ASP A 172 13.57 14.62 -6.41
CA ASP A 172 14.29 13.55 -7.07
C ASP A 172 13.36 12.36 -7.39
N LEU A 173 13.77 11.59 -8.39
CA LEU A 173 13.19 10.27 -8.63
C LEU A 173 13.59 9.35 -7.50
N ASN A 174 12.66 8.53 -7.06
CA ASN A 174 12.90 7.55 -6.02
C ASN A 174 12.86 6.13 -6.59
N LEU A 175 13.55 5.24 -5.92
CA LEU A 175 13.63 3.82 -6.23
C LEU A 175 13.23 2.99 -5.01
N GLY A 176 12.68 1.82 -5.27
CA GLY A 176 12.36 0.85 -4.23
C GLY A 176 12.49 -0.57 -4.76
N ILE A 177 12.83 -1.48 -3.87
CA ILE A 177 12.85 -2.91 -4.14
C ILE A 177 12.13 -3.65 -3.02
N GLY A 178 11.60 -4.82 -3.33
CA GLY A 178 10.98 -5.63 -2.30
C GLY A 178 10.76 -7.05 -2.73
N PHE A 179 10.33 -7.86 -1.78
CA PHE A 179 10.05 -9.27 -2.01
C PHE A 179 8.81 -9.72 -1.23
N GLU A 180 8.22 -10.79 -1.72
CA GLU A 180 7.26 -11.61 -1.00
C GLU A 180 7.73 -13.06 -0.99
N LYS A 181 7.56 -13.74 0.14
CA LYS A 181 7.77 -15.18 0.29
C LYS A 181 6.58 -15.82 0.97
N THR A 182 5.93 -16.75 0.29
CA THR A 182 4.85 -17.54 0.90
C THR A 182 5.40 -18.53 1.92
N ILE A 183 4.72 -18.65 3.05
CA ILE A 183 5.00 -19.60 4.13
C ILE A 183 3.73 -20.45 4.34
N GLY A 184 3.69 -21.59 3.66
CA GLY A 184 2.48 -22.42 3.63
C GLY A 184 1.33 -21.75 2.85
N SER A 185 0.10 -22.21 3.08
CA SER A 185 -1.06 -21.88 2.24
C SER A 185 -1.67 -20.52 2.51
N LYS A 186 -1.45 -19.93 3.69
CA LYS A 186 -2.19 -18.72 4.15
C LYS A 186 -1.30 -17.58 4.62
N VAL A 187 -0.01 -17.77 4.72
CA VAL A 187 0.92 -16.78 5.27
C VAL A 187 1.92 -16.37 4.23
N SER A 188 2.25 -15.08 4.18
CA SER A 188 3.39 -14.54 3.43
C SER A 188 4.20 -13.61 4.31
N LEU A 189 5.51 -13.66 4.13
CA LEU A 189 6.46 -12.67 4.60
C LEU A 189 6.72 -11.68 3.47
N VAL A 190 6.68 -10.40 3.77
CA VAL A 190 7.00 -9.33 2.82
C VAL A 190 8.12 -8.46 3.38
N GLY A 191 8.99 -8.00 2.50
CA GLY A 191 10.05 -7.07 2.85
C GLY A 191 10.25 -6.08 1.72
N GLU A 192 10.62 -4.86 2.09
CA GLU A 192 10.88 -3.81 1.11
C GLU A 192 11.96 -2.86 1.62
N TYR A 193 12.65 -2.27 0.68
CA TYR A 193 13.58 -1.20 0.90
C TYR A 193 13.27 -0.05 -0.06
N ASP A 194 12.83 1.06 0.50
CA ASP A 194 12.66 2.32 -0.20
C ASP A 194 13.97 3.12 -0.03
N PHE A 195 14.63 3.47 -1.13
CA PHE A 195 15.89 4.20 -1.10
C PHE A 195 15.71 5.64 -0.61
N ALA A 196 14.49 6.16 -0.58
CA ALA A 196 14.14 7.51 -0.14
C ALA A 196 15.03 8.61 -0.76
N ILE A 197 15.38 8.46 -2.04
CA ILE A 197 16.22 9.43 -2.76
C ILE A 197 15.50 10.78 -2.81
N ASN A 198 14.18 10.77 -2.91
CA ASN A 198 13.32 11.95 -2.87
C ASN A 198 12.99 12.42 -1.45
N ASP A 199 13.65 11.91 -0.42
CA ASP A 199 13.40 12.22 0.98
C ASP A 199 14.70 12.21 1.80
N ASN A 200 15.75 12.85 1.29
CA ASN A 200 17.09 12.82 1.83
C ASN A 200 17.69 14.21 2.13
N ASN A 201 16.90 15.27 2.01
CA ASN A 201 17.35 16.64 2.29
C ASN A 201 17.16 17.01 3.78
N SER A 202 17.56 18.24 4.16
CA SER A 202 17.49 18.73 5.55
C SER A 202 16.08 18.83 6.16
N LYS A 203 15.04 18.76 5.34
CA LYS A 203 13.63 18.74 5.77
C LYS A 203 13.01 17.35 5.68
N ALA A 204 13.80 16.37 5.30
CA ALA A 204 13.35 15.01 5.11
C ALA A 204 13.07 14.27 6.42
N PHE A 205 12.26 13.24 6.33
CA PHE A 205 12.13 12.25 7.39
C PHE A 205 13.08 11.06 7.15
N GLY A 206 13.55 10.87 5.93
CA GLY A 206 14.38 9.74 5.51
C GLY A 206 15.87 9.82 5.85
N ASP A 207 16.39 10.91 6.26
CA ASP A 207 17.81 11.12 6.67
C ASP A 207 18.90 10.48 5.78
N GLY A 208 18.54 10.12 4.55
CA GLY A 208 19.45 9.57 3.56
C GLY A 208 19.77 8.07 3.69
N THR A 209 19.21 7.36 4.66
CA THR A 209 19.44 5.92 4.85
C THR A 209 18.34 5.04 4.26
N GLY A 210 17.29 5.63 3.69
CA GLY A 210 16.14 4.90 3.16
C GLY A 210 15.28 4.25 4.23
N TYR A 211 14.18 3.61 3.82
CA TYR A 211 13.24 2.93 4.71
C TYR A 211 13.29 1.42 4.48
N LEU A 212 13.71 0.67 5.47
CA LEU A 212 13.61 -0.79 5.50
C LEU A 212 12.33 -1.18 6.24
N ASN A 213 11.42 -1.85 5.55
CA ASN A 213 10.17 -2.32 6.13
C ASN A 213 10.03 -3.84 5.99
N LEU A 214 9.46 -4.47 7.00
CA LEU A 214 9.11 -5.89 6.99
C LEU A 214 7.64 -6.05 7.37
N GLY A 215 7.01 -7.10 6.86
CA GLY A 215 5.62 -7.39 7.20
C GLY A 215 5.28 -8.86 7.10
N ILE A 216 4.27 -9.26 7.86
CA ILE A 216 3.65 -10.58 7.78
C ILE A 216 2.20 -10.35 7.34
N ARG A 217 1.75 -11.20 6.45
CA ARG A 217 0.39 -11.24 5.93
C ARG A 217 -0.22 -12.59 6.23
N TRP A 218 -1.41 -12.60 6.77
CA TRP A 218 -2.15 -13.81 7.10
C TRP A 218 -3.55 -13.76 6.50
N SER A 219 -3.82 -14.65 5.55
CA SER A 219 -5.15 -14.83 4.96
C SER A 219 -6.03 -15.67 5.87
N LEU A 220 -7.07 -15.05 6.41
CA LEU A 220 -8.06 -15.72 7.27
C LEU A 220 -9.12 -16.48 6.48
N GLY A 221 -9.13 -16.36 5.15
CA GLY A 221 -10.16 -16.88 4.26
C GLY A 221 -11.18 -15.80 3.85
N GLU A 222 -12.10 -16.16 2.94
CA GLU A 222 -13.19 -15.29 2.48
C GLU A 222 -12.76 -13.88 2.01
N GLY A 223 -11.53 -13.76 1.49
CA GLY A 223 -10.98 -12.48 1.01
C GLY A 223 -10.40 -11.57 2.10
N LEU A 224 -10.41 -12.00 3.36
CA LEU A 224 -9.82 -11.22 4.46
C LEU A 224 -8.37 -11.58 4.69
N THR A 225 -7.49 -10.57 4.68
CA THR A 225 -6.07 -10.70 5.04
C THR A 225 -5.75 -9.71 6.15
N LEU A 226 -5.10 -10.19 7.20
CA LEU A 226 -4.50 -9.36 8.24
C LEU A 226 -3.02 -9.14 7.93
N GLY A 227 -2.54 -7.92 8.17
CA GLY A 227 -1.14 -7.54 8.02
C GLY A 227 -0.57 -6.93 9.29
N LEU A 228 0.62 -7.37 9.67
CA LEU A 228 1.44 -6.70 10.68
C LEU A 228 2.68 -6.16 10.00
N ASN A 229 2.96 -4.87 10.18
CA ASN A 229 4.07 -4.17 9.55
C ASN A 229 5.02 -3.60 10.60
N LEU A 230 6.31 -3.81 10.38
CA LEU A 230 7.41 -3.12 11.03
C LEU A 230 7.97 -2.15 9.99
N ARG A 231 7.90 -0.86 10.28
CA ARG A 231 8.35 0.20 9.39
C ARG A 231 9.58 0.88 9.94
N ASP A 232 10.39 1.38 9.02
CA ASP A 232 11.59 2.18 9.31
C ASP A 232 12.54 1.50 10.31
N LEU A 233 12.90 0.26 10.01
CA LEU A 233 13.80 -0.54 10.84
C LEU A 233 15.24 0.04 10.91
N LEU A 234 15.55 1.02 10.08
CA LEU A 234 16.83 1.75 10.12
C LEU A 234 16.78 2.98 11.03
N GLU A 235 15.60 3.25 11.63
CA GLU A 235 15.41 4.35 12.59
C GLU A 235 15.85 5.71 12.02
N ASN A 236 15.36 6.07 10.84
CA ASN A 236 15.78 7.28 10.16
C ASN A 236 15.44 8.51 10.96
N LYS A 237 14.38 9.04 11.07
CA LYS A 237 14.14 10.31 11.74
C LYS A 237 13.41 10.22 13.03
N LYS A 238 13.67 11.19 13.77
CA LYS A 238 13.18 11.37 15.14
C LYS A 238 12.38 12.62 15.33
#